data_11b5972d2049264433d816183837719e
#
_entry.id   11b5972d2049264433d816183837719e
#
_cell.length_a   1.000
_cell.length_b   1.000
_cell.length_c   1.000
_cell.angle_alpha   90.00
_cell.angle_beta   90.00
_cell.angle_gamma   90.00
#
_symmetry.space_group_name_H-M   'P 1'
#
loop_
_entity.id
_entity.type
_entity.pdbx_description
1 polymer ?
#
loop_
_entity_poly.entity_id
_entity_poly.type
_entity_poly.pdbx_seq_one_letter_code
_entity_poly.pdbx_strand_id
1 'polypeptide(L)'
;MTTAAMVKPSKPWQASPRQRFNSALVYIAAIVASYVIVAITPMKGKLAYAFVFFVAFIVFDFTLNLFSRGFPVAKDAIARAIVAAGICVAVFPILSIIATVIIRGYHGLHIGLFTHDMALNSVTDPVNQGGLLHALTGTAILVLVALILSVPLGILTAIYMTEIRGRFMKPIKFLVQAMSGVPSIVAGLFILSAVVYPITKGYSGFVGSLALSILMIPTVARTSEEVLLLIPNDLREAGVALGGTHWRTVAMVVVPAARSGLVTAMILGVARIAGETAPILLLTGGGDKVNGDPFHGPMGSLPFYIWKSYSVGTPESITRAWAAILVLLAIVLVLFVSARLLSERRSSK
;
A
#
# COMPACT_ATOMS: atom_id res chain seq x y z
N MET A 1 -28.36 -46.41 36.12
CA MET A 1 -27.70 -45.12 35.85
C MET A 1 -27.43 -45.01 34.36
N THR A 2 -28.32 -44.35 33.64
CA THR A 2 -28.22 -44.12 32.19
C THR A 2 -27.32 -42.91 31.96
N THR A 3 -26.15 -43.15 31.45
CA THR A 3 -25.21 -42.09 30.99
C THR A 3 -25.86 -41.28 29.88
N ALA A 4 -26.33 -40.08 30.22
CA ALA A 4 -26.78 -39.11 29.24
C ALA A 4 -25.58 -38.74 28.31
N ALA A 5 -25.64 -39.15 27.05
CA ALA A 5 -24.66 -38.76 26.04
C ALA A 5 -24.67 -37.24 25.92
N MET A 6 -23.56 -36.60 26.28
CA MET A 6 -23.37 -35.16 26.05
C MET A 6 -23.49 -34.87 24.55
N VAL A 7 -24.63 -34.31 24.16
CA VAL A 7 -24.83 -33.79 22.80
C VAL A 7 -23.84 -32.63 22.60
N LYS A 8 -22.83 -32.86 21.79
CA LYS A 8 -21.90 -31.76 21.38
C LYS A 8 -22.74 -30.61 20.80
N PRO A 9 -22.55 -29.35 21.28
CA PRO A 9 -23.30 -28.22 20.74
C PRO A 9 -23.06 -28.14 19.23
N SER A 10 -24.14 -28.13 18.44
CA SER A 10 -24.09 -27.95 17.00
C SER A 10 -23.50 -26.56 16.71
N LYS A 11 -22.43 -26.48 15.89
CA LYS A 11 -21.87 -25.22 15.42
C LYS A 11 -22.70 -24.78 14.22
N PRO A 12 -23.65 -23.84 14.36
CA PRO A 12 -24.61 -23.49 13.29
C PRO A 12 -23.93 -22.87 12.05
N TRP A 13 -22.67 -22.43 12.18
CA TRP A 13 -21.87 -21.90 11.07
C TRP A 13 -21.10 -22.98 10.29
N GLN A 14 -21.12 -24.24 10.71
CA GLN A 14 -20.47 -25.31 9.95
C GLN A 14 -21.45 -25.90 8.93
N ALA A 15 -21.08 -25.83 7.65
CA ALA A 15 -21.86 -26.45 6.59
C ALA A 15 -21.97 -27.97 6.81
N SER A 16 -23.19 -28.51 6.73
CA SER A 16 -23.42 -29.94 6.80
C SER A 16 -22.74 -30.70 5.65
N PRO A 17 -22.43 -32.00 5.78
CA PRO A 17 -21.82 -32.78 4.69
C PRO A 17 -22.64 -32.69 3.38
N ARG A 18 -23.97 -32.71 3.48
CA ARG A 18 -24.87 -32.56 2.33
C ARG A 18 -24.75 -31.15 1.68
N GLN A 19 -24.57 -30.13 2.48
CA GLN A 19 -24.36 -28.77 1.95
C GLN A 19 -23.02 -28.64 1.22
N ARG A 20 -21.95 -29.24 1.76
CA ARG A 20 -20.63 -29.28 1.11
C ARG A 20 -20.68 -30.04 -0.22
N PHE A 21 -21.38 -31.17 -0.25
CA PHE A 21 -21.58 -31.96 -1.47
C PHE A 21 -22.35 -31.16 -2.53
N ASN A 22 -23.45 -30.52 -2.15
CA ASN A 22 -24.26 -29.68 -3.05
C ASN A 22 -23.43 -28.50 -3.60
N SER A 23 -22.62 -27.83 -2.78
CA SER A 23 -21.74 -26.77 -3.25
C SER A 23 -20.69 -27.28 -4.23
N ALA A 24 -20.08 -28.45 -3.96
CA ALA A 24 -19.12 -29.05 -4.88
C ALA A 24 -19.76 -29.38 -6.24
N LEU A 25 -20.99 -29.88 -6.24
CA LEU A 25 -21.74 -30.20 -7.44
C LEU A 25 -22.02 -28.93 -8.29
N VAL A 26 -22.35 -27.81 -7.65
CA VAL A 26 -22.53 -26.51 -8.34
C VAL A 26 -21.22 -26.06 -9.01
N TYR A 27 -20.08 -26.15 -8.30
CA TYR A 27 -18.78 -25.81 -8.89
C TYR A 27 -18.44 -26.69 -10.12
N ILE A 28 -18.62 -28.00 -10.00
CA ILE A 28 -18.35 -28.93 -11.10
C ILE A 28 -19.27 -28.64 -12.28
N ALA A 29 -20.58 -28.45 -12.05
CA ALA A 29 -21.55 -28.12 -13.10
C ALA A 29 -21.20 -26.80 -13.78
N ALA A 30 -20.78 -25.78 -13.04
CA ALA A 30 -20.36 -24.49 -13.60
C ALA A 30 -19.09 -24.60 -14.46
N ILE A 31 -18.12 -25.42 -14.02
CA ILE A 31 -16.90 -25.68 -14.81
C ILE A 31 -17.28 -26.39 -16.13
N VAL A 32 -18.04 -27.45 -16.06
CA VAL A 32 -18.47 -28.22 -17.26
C VAL A 32 -19.25 -27.31 -18.21
N ALA A 33 -20.23 -26.55 -17.68
CA ALA A 33 -21.02 -25.62 -18.48
C ALA A 33 -20.13 -24.54 -19.14
N SER A 34 -19.12 -24.03 -18.45
CA SER A 34 -18.20 -23.03 -19.02
C SER A 34 -17.40 -23.60 -20.20
N TYR A 35 -16.91 -24.82 -20.10
CA TYR A 35 -16.23 -25.47 -21.24
C TYR A 35 -17.17 -25.72 -22.42
N VAL A 36 -18.36 -26.24 -22.16
CA VAL A 36 -19.35 -26.54 -23.22
C VAL A 36 -19.81 -25.25 -23.91
N ILE A 37 -20.18 -24.24 -23.15
CA ILE A 37 -20.69 -22.98 -23.72
C ILE A 37 -19.62 -22.24 -24.53
N VAL A 38 -18.39 -22.15 -24.02
CA VAL A 38 -17.27 -21.50 -24.76
C VAL A 38 -16.91 -22.29 -26.00
N ALA A 39 -17.01 -23.63 -25.99
CA ALA A 39 -16.74 -24.47 -27.17
C ALA A 39 -17.78 -24.27 -28.29
N ILE A 40 -19.04 -23.96 -27.96
CA ILE A 40 -20.14 -23.81 -28.92
C ILE A 40 -20.30 -22.35 -29.37
N THR A 41 -19.84 -21.38 -28.56
CA THR A 41 -19.97 -19.94 -28.84
C THR A 41 -18.71 -19.38 -29.51
N PRO A 42 -18.79 -18.25 -30.24
CA PRO A 42 -17.63 -17.58 -30.81
C PRO A 42 -16.71 -16.92 -29.75
N MET A 43 -17.03 -17.02 -28.46
CA MET A 43 -16.25 -16.48 -27.36
C MET A 43 -14.92 -17.21 -27.23
N LYS A 44 -13.79 -16.46 -27.21
CA LYS A 44 -12.45 -17.05 -27.14
C LYS A 44 -11.63 -16.40 -26.00
N GLY A 45 -10.69 -17.17 -25.45
CA GLY A 45 -9.73 -16.70 -24.48
C GLY A 45 -10.12 -16.94 -23.01
N LYS A 46 -9.16 -16.77 -22.12
CA LYS A 46 -9.30 -17.09 -20.67
C LYS A 46 -10.42 -16.29 -19.97
N LEU A 47 -10.67 -15.07 -20.42
CA LEU A 47 -11.73 -14.21 -19.88
C LEU A 47 -13.14 -14.74 -20.21
N ALA A 48 -13.32 -15.36 -21.40
CA ALA A 48 -14.58 -15.96 -21.76
C ALA A 48 -14.93 -17.13 -20.83
N TYR A 49 -13.98 -18.01 -20.54
CA TYR A 49 -14.18 -19.09 -19.58
C TYR A 49 -14.53 -18.57 -18.18
N ALA A 50 -13.81 -17.55 -17.69
CA ALA A 50 -14.07 -16.97 -16.38
C ALA A 50 -15.46 -16.32 -16.29
N PHE A 51 -15.87 -15.59 -17.31
CA PHE A 51 -17.19 -14.96 -17.38
C PHE A 51 -18.32 -15.99 -17.42
N VAL A 52 -18.23 -16.96 -18.31
CA VAL A 52 -19.26 -18.02 -18.45
C VAL A 52 -19.32 -18.88 -17.19
N PHE A 53 -18.18 -19.22 -16.59
CA PHE A 53 -18.12 -19.90 -15.31
C PHE A 53 -18.88 -19.12 -14.22
N PHE A 54 -18.62 -17.84 -14.11
CA PHE A 54 -19.26 -17.00 -13.09
C PHE A 54 -20.78 -16.91 -13.27
N VAL A 55 -21.23 -16.71 -14.50
CA VAL A 55 -22.67 -16.68 -14.81
C VAL A 55 -23.31 -18.03 -14.54
N ALA A 56 -22.72 -19.12 -15.00
CA ALA A 56 -23.20 -20.48 -14.76
C ALA A 56 -23.25 -20.81 -13.26
N PHE A 57 -22.21 -20.42 -12.50
CA PHE A 57 -22.15 -20.60 -11.07
C PHE A 57 -23.33 -19.89 -10.36
N ILE A 58 -23.60 -18.62 -10.71
CA ILE A 58 -24.73 -17.89 -10.14
C ILE A 58 -26.06 -18.60 -10.45
N VAL A 59 -26.26 -19.01 -11.71
CA VAL A 59 -27.49 -19.67 -12.14
C VAL A 59 -27.68 -21.00 -11.40
N PHE A 60 -26.63 -21.83 -11.31
CA PHE A 60 -26.74 -23.13 -10.65
C PHE A 60 -26.89 -23.01 -9.13
N ASP A 61 -26.16 -22.09 -8.48
CA ASP A 61 -26.29 -21.87 -7.03
C ASP A 61 -27.66 -21.28 -6.68
N PHE A 62 -28.16 -20.34 -7.49
CA PHE A 62 -29.50 -19.81 -7.35
C PHE A 62 -30.58 -20.88 -7.49
N THR A 63 -30.55 -21.67 -8.57
CA THR A 63 -31.54 -22.69 -8.84
C THR A 63 -31.52 -23.78 -7.76
N LEU A 64 -30.35 -24.25 -7.35
CA LEU A 64 -30.22 -25.24 -6.29
C LEU A 64 -30.79 -24.73 -4.96
N ASN A 65 -30.47 -23.49 -4.56
CA ASN A 65 -30.97 -22.90 -3.33
C ASN A 65 -32.47 -22.58 -3.41
N LEU A 66 -32.99 -22.20 -4.57
CA LEU A 66 -34.40 -21.94 -4.79
C LEU A 66 -35.24 -23.21 -4.53
N PHE A 67 -34.85 -24.35 -5.12
CA PHE A 67 -35.56 -25.62 -4.96
C PHE A 67 -35.32 -26.31 -3.60
N SER A 68 -34.17 -26.09 -2.94
CA SER A 68 -33.82 -26.75 -1.71
C SER A 68 -34.17 -25.96 -0.45
N ARG A 69 -34.20 -24.62 -0.49
CA ARG A 69 -34.31 -23.75 0.70
C ARG A 69 -35.25 -22.56 0.53
N GLY A 70 -35.80 -22.37 -0.69
CA GLY A 70 -36.71 -21.27 -1.01
C GLY A 70 -36.04 -19.97 -1.47
N PHE A 71 -36.90 -19.04 -1.90
CA PHE A 71 -36.51 -17.79 -2.57
C PHE A 71 -35.58 -16.86 -1.74
N PRO A 72 -35.76 -16.66 -0.41
CA PRO A 72 -34.86 -15.80 0.37
C PRO A 72 -33.42 -16.28 0.33
N VAL A 73 -33.17 -17.58 0.50
CA VAL A 73 -31.83 -18.17 0.49
C VAL A 73 -31.21 -18.13 -0.91
N ALA A 74 -32.02 -18.30 -1.96
CA ALA A 74 -31.58 -18.16 -3.33
C ALA A 74 -31.10 -16.73 -3.65
N LYS A 75 -31.82 -15.72 -3.15
CA LYS A 75 -31.42 -14.30 -3.27
C LYS A 75 -30.10 -14.01 -2.56
N ASP A 76 -29.92 -14.56 -1.36
CA ASP A 76 -28.66 -14.45 -0.60
C ASP A 76 -27.50 -15.14 -1.33
N ALA A 77 -27.75 -16.21 -2.08
CA ALA A 77 -26.76 -16.89 -2.89
C ALA A 77 -26.20 -15.97 -3.99
N ILE A 78 -27.06 -15.22 -4.69
CA ILE A 78 -26.64 -14.21 -5.66
C ILE A 78 -25.79 -13.13 -5.00
N ALA A 79 -26.23 -12.58 -3.87
CA ALA A 79 -25.51 -11.54 -3.16
C ALA A 79 -24.10 -12.02 -2.75
N ARG A 80 -23.98 -13.24 -2.21
CA ARG A 80 -22.69 -13.86 -1.88
C ARG A 80 -21.81 -14.03 -3.11
N ALA A 81 -22.35 -14.47 -4.24
CA ALA A 81 -21.60 -14.66 -5.47
C ALA A 81 -21.05 -13.32 -6.00
N ILE A 82 -21.88 -12.26 -5.99
CA ILE A 82 -21.45 -10.90 -6.41
C ILE A 82 -20.33 -10.38 -5.50
N VAL A 83 -20.47 -10.52 -4.17
CA VAL A 83 -19.43 -10.11 -3.22
C VAL A 83 -18.14 -10.91 -3.43
N ALA A 84 -18.24 -12.23 -3.59
CA ALA A 84 -17.08 -13.07 -3.87
C ALA A 84 -16.38 -12.69 -5.18
N ALA A 85 -17.15 -12.39 -6.24
CA ALA A 85 -16.58 -11.89 -7.49
C ALA A 85 -15.87 -10.55 -7.32
N GLY A 86 -16.47 -9.62 -6.57
CA GLY A 86 -15.83 -8.34 -6.24
C GLY A 86 -14.49 -8.53 -5.54
N ILE A 87 -14.44 -9.45 -4.56
CA ILE A 87 -13.18 -9.81 -3.87
C ILE A 87 -12.17 -10.41 -4.86
N CYS A 88 -12.59 -11.35 -5.72
CA CYS A 88 -11.70 -11.95 -6.71
C CYS A 88 -11.15 -10.92 -7.69
N VAL A 89 -12.01 -10.01 -8.20
CA VAL A 89 -11.62 -8.94 -9.12
C VAL A 89 -10.63 -7.97 -8.44
N ALA A 90 -10.76 -7.73 -7.15
CA ALA A 90 -9.83 -6.88 -6.41
C ALA A 90 -8.51 -7.58 -6.08
N VAL A 91 -8.56 -8.85 -5.65
CA VAL A 91 -7.39 -9.58 -5.12
C VAL A 91 -6.55 -10.19 -6.25
N PHE A 92 -7.17 -10.71 -7.31
CA PHE A 92 -6.48 -11.40 -8.40
C PHE A 92 -5.42 -10.54 -9.09
N PRO A 93 -5.66 -9.27 -9.48
CA PRO A 93 -4.63 -8.42 -10.05
C PRO A 93 -3.45 -8.20 -9.12
N ILE A 94 -3.71 -8.01 -7.82
CA ILE A 94 -2.65 -7.81 -6.82
C ILE A 94 -1.75 -9.03 -6.74
N LEU A 95 -2.33 -10.22 -6.61
CA LEU A 95 -1.57 -11.47 -6.57
C LEU A 95 -0.82 -11.72 -7.89
N SER A 96 -1.45 -11.41 -9.03
CA SER A 96 -0.83 -11.54 -10.35
C SER A 96 0.38 -10.62 -10.52
N ILE A 97 0.28 -9.36 -10.05
CA ILE A 97 1.41 -8.42 -10.07
C ILE A 97 2.54 -8.93 -9.18
N ILE A 98 2.24 -9.32 -7.94
CA ILE A 98 3.25 -9.85 -7.01
C ILE A 98 3.95 -11.08 -7.60
N ALA A 99 3.19 -12.04 -8.12
CA ALA A 99 3.74 -13.23 -8.76
C ALA A 99 4.64 -12.86 -9.96
N THR A 100 4.20 -11.94 -10.81
CA THR A 100 4.97 -11.49 -11.97
C THR A 100 6.27 -10.79 -11.53
N VAL A 101 6.22 -9.94 -10.51
CA VAL A 101 7.40 -9.26 -9.96
C VAL A 101 8.40 -10.28 -9.43
N ILE A 102 7.94 -11.28 -8.69
CA ILE A 102 8.82 -12.35 -8.16
C ILE A 102 9.43 -13.15 -9.31
N ILE A 103 8.61 -13.66 -10.25
CA ILE A 103 9.06 -14.54 -11.33
C ILE A 103 10.02 -13.81 -12.29
N ARG A 104 9.74 -12.55 -12.64
CA ARG A 104 10.60 -11.78 -13.55
C ARG A 104 11.79 -11.15 -12.84
N GLY A 105 11.58 -10.64 -11.62
CA GLY A 105 12.62 -9.95 -10.86
C GLY A 105 13.73 -10.87 -10.37
N TYR A 106 13.41 -12.13 -10.09
CA TYR A 106 14.40 -13.11 -9.64
C TYR A 106 15.59 -13.28 -10.61
N HIS A 107 15.34 -13.22 -11.91
CA HIS A 107 16.38 -13.41 -12.94
C HIS A 107 17.45 -12.31 -12.95
N GLY A 108 17.16 -11.14 -12.43
CA GLY A 108 18.11 -10.02 -12.37
C GLY A 108 18.82 -9.88 -11.01
N LEU A 109 18.56 -10.76 -10.04
CA LEU A 109 19.21 -10.71 -8.74
C LEU A 109 20.62 -11.29 -8.78
N HIS A 110 21.60 -10.52 -8.32
CA HIS A 110 22.99 -10.94 -8.14
C HIS A 110 23.62 -10.14 -6.98
N ILE A 111 24.71 -10.62 -6.39
CA ILE A 111 25.33 -9.99 -5.24
C ILE A 111 25.80 -8.57 -5.56
N GLY A 112 26.39 -8.35 -6.75
CA GLY A 112 26.83 -7.04 -7.23
C GLY A 112 25.71 -5.99 -7.29
N LEU A 113 24.46 -6.42 -7.38
CA LEU A 113 23.29 -5.53 -7.41
C LEU A 113 23.22 -4.59 -6.20
N PHE A 114 23.64 -5.05 -5.04
CA PHE A 114 23.58 -4.30 -3.77
C PHE A 114 24.88 -3.59 -3.41
N THR A 115 25.99 -3.88 -4.10
CA THR A 115 27.31 -3.37 -3.77
C THR A 115 27.92 -2.43 -4.79
N HIS A 116 27.40 -2.42 -6.02
CA HIS A 116 27.88 -1.57 -7.10
C HIS A 116 26.83 -0.52 -7.48
N ASP A 117 27.28 0.58 -8.04
CA ASP A 117 26.46 1.59 -8.70
C ASP A 117 26.51 1.47 -10.23
N MET A 118 25.96 2.44 -10.94
CA MET A 118 25.94 2.48 -12.40
C MET A 118 26.88 3.57 -12.97
N ALA A 119 27.83 4.08 -12.17
CA ALA A 119 28.70 5.18 -12.59
C ALA A 119 29.55 4.85 -13.85
N LEU A 120 29.97 3.60 -13.98
CA LEU A 120 30.79 3.11 -15.09
C LEU A 120 30.05 2.17 -16.03
N ASN A 121 28.75 1.92 -15.79
CA ASN A 121 27.96 0.96 -16.53
C ASN A 121 26.69 1.61 -17.10
N SER A 122 26.18 1.04 -18.19
CA SER A 122 24.90 1.38 -18.78
C SER A 122 23.83 0.37 -18.39
N VAL A 123 22.56 0.77 -18.42
CA VAL A 123 21.43 -0.16 -18.25
C VAL A 123 21.34 -1.20 -19.35
N THR A 124 22.05 -1.00 -20.47
CA THR A 124 22.13 -1.93 -21.62
C THR A 124 23.25 -2.97 -21.49
N ASP A 125 24.17 -2.80 -20.53
CA ASP A 125 25.27 -3.74 -20.31
C ASP A 125 24.74 -5.08 -19.74
N PRO A 126 25.54 -6.15 -19.76
CA PRO A 126 25.15 -7.43 -19.17
C PRO A 126 24.64 -7.29 -17.73
N VAL A 127 23.57 -8.00 -17.39
CA VAL A 127 22.81 -7.82 -16.12
C VAL A 127 23.67 -7.94 -14.86
N ASN A 128 24.76 -8.72 -14.93
CA ASN A 128 25.69 -8.95 -13.83
C ASN A 128 26.71 -7.80 -13.60
N GLN A 129 26.72 -6.76 -14.44
CA GLN A 129 27.59 -5.58 -14.31
C GLN A 129 26.81 -4.41 -13.69
N GLY A 130 27.47 -3.59 -12.86
CA GLY A 130 26.81 -2.51 -12.12
C GLY A 130 25.80 -2.99 -11.08
N GLY A 131 25.02 -2.06 -10.52
CA GLY A 131 24.06 -2.40 -9.45
C GLY A 131 23.11 -1.26 -9.09
N LEU A 132 22.45 -1.40 -7.95
CA LEU A 132 21.41 -0.49 -7.46
C LEU A 132 21.86 0.37 -6.27
N LEU A 133 23.13 0.31 -5.85
CA LEU A 133 23.58 0.97 -4.62
C LEU A 133 23.26 2.47 -4.60
N HIS A 134 23.47 3.17 -5.73
CA HIS A 134 23.14 4.59 -5.89
C HIS A 134 21.63 4.86 -5.76
N ALA A 135 20.79 3.96 -6.28
CA ALA A 135 19.34 4.08 -6.23
C ALA A 135 18.78 3.71 -4.83
N LEU A 136 19.40 2.74 -4.16
CA LEU A 136 19.05 2.35 -2.79
C LEU A 136 19.38 3.46 -1.79
N THR A 137 20.62 3.96 -1.84
CA THR A 137 21.06 5.04 -0.96
C THR A 137 20.26 6.31 -1.17
N GLY A 138 20.01 6.69 -2.43
CA GLY A 138 19.21 7.87 -2.72
C GLY A 138 17.75 7.70 -2.29
N THR A 139 17.10 6.55 -2.51
CA THR A 139 15.74 6.30 -2.01
C THR A 139 15.70 6.43 -0.49
N ALA A 140 16.67 5.84 0.22
CA ALA A 140 16.73 5.92 1.68
C ALA A 140 16.87 7.37 2.16
N ILE A 141 17.74 8.17 1.54
CA ILE A 141 17.95 9.58 1.87
C ILE A 141 16.69 10.40 1.58
N LEU A 142 16.10 10.23 0.39
CA LEU A 142 14.89 10.96 -0.02
C LEU A 142 13.73 10.69 0.95
N VAL A 143 13.50 9.44 1.28
CA VAL A 143 12.43 9.03 2.21
C VAL A 143 12.71 9.51 3.63
N LEU A 144 13.97 9.41 4.11
CA LEU A 144 14.35 9.86 5.43
C LEU A 144 14.15 11.37 5.61
N VAL A 145 14.62 12.18 4.67
CA VAL A 145 14.45 13.65 4.70
C VAL A 145 12.96 14.01 4.65
N ALA A 146 12.19 13.37 3.75
CA ALA A 146 10.76 13.59 3.67
C ALA A 146 10.05 13.21 4.98
N LEU A 147 10.45 12.13 5.62
CA LEU A 147 9.93 11.67 6.91
C LEU A 147 10.19 12.68 8.04
N ILE A 148 11.44 13.16 8.14
CA ILE A 148 11.84 14.17 9.14
C ILE A 148 10.99 15.44 9.02
N LEU A 149 10.66 15.85 7.80
CA LEU A 149 9.83 17.04 7.56
C LEU A 149 8.34 16.76 7.79
N SER A 150 7.82 15.65 7.26
CA SER A 150 6.39 15.40 7.16
C SER A 150 5.77 14.88 8.44
N VAL A 151 6.48 14.01 9.18
CA VAL A 151 5.89 13.34 10.35
C VAL A 151 5.59 14.33 11.47
N PRO A 152 6.53 15.19 11.90
CA PRO A 152 6.21 16.20 12.92
C PRO A 152 5.07 17.11 12.49
N LEU A 153 5.11 17.63 11.27
CA LEU A 153 4.07 18.52 10.73
C LEU A 153 2.71 17.82 10.64
N GLY A 154 2.67 16.59 10.16
CA GLY A 154 1.44 15.81 10.04
C GLY A 154 0.81 15.48 11.40
N ILE A 155 1.62 15.01 12.36
CA ILE A 155 1.14 14.68 13.72
C ILE A 155 0.69 15.95 14.45
N LEU A 156 1.46 17.03 14.40
CA LEU A 156 1.06 18.31 15.02
C LEU A 156 -0.22 18.86 14.40
N THR A 157 -0.40 18.72 13.10
CA THR A 157 -1.64 19.10 12.40
C THR A 157 -2.81 18.25 12.92
N ALA A 158 -2.64 16.94 13.08
CA ALA A 158 -3.66 16.06 13.62
C ALA A 158 -4.03 16.44 15.07
N ILE A 159 -3.04 16.66 15.92
CA ILE A 159 -3.25 17.11 17.31
C ILE A 159 -4.00 18.45 17.33
N TYR A 160 -3.66 19.38 16.45
CA TYR A 160 -4.38 20.64 16.36
C TYR A 160 -5.87 20.43 15.99
N MET A 161 -6.15 19.55 15.04
CA MET A 161 -7.51 19.28 14.58
C MET A 161 -8.35 18.50 15.59
N THR A 162 -7.74 17.62 16.40
CA THR A 162 -8.47 16.74 17.34
C THR A 162 -8.55 17.28 18.75
N GLU A 163 -7.47 17.86 19.25
CA GLU A 163 -7.35 18.25 20.66
C GLU A 163 -7.56 19.76 20.87
N ILE A 164 -6.92 20.60 20.06
CA ILE A 164 -7.01 22.07 20.28
C ILE A 164 -8.32 22.63 19.73
N ARG A 165 -8.74 22.19 18.56
CA ARG A 165 -9.98 22.59 17.89
C ARG A 165 -10.17 24.11 17.79
N GLY A 166 -9.06 24.83 17.56
CA GLY A 166 -9.05 26.30 17.49
C GLY A 166 -9.74 26.82 16.21
N ARG A 167 -9.76 28.17 16.09
CA ARG A 167 -10.42 28.87 14.96
C ARG A 167 -9.95 28.43 13.56
N PHE A 168 -8.74 27.93 13.44
CA PHE A 168 -8.18 27.46 12.17
C PHE A 168 -8.44 25.98 11.88
N MET A 169 -9.17 25.25 12.74
CA MET A 169 -9.45 23.83 12.53
C MET A 169 -10.10 23.55 11.18
N LYS A 170 -11.16 24.31 10.82
CA LYS A 170 -11.86 24.12 9.54
C LYS A 170 -10.99 24.43 8.32
N PRO A 171 -10.28 25.58 8.25
CA PRO A 171 -9.33 25.86 7.17
C PRO A 171 -8.21 24.81 7.03
N ILE A 172 -7.61 24.39 8.15
CA ILE A 172 -6.54 23.38 8.13
C ILE A 172 -7.08 22.02 7.63
N LYS A 173 -8.24 21.61 8.11
CA LYS A 173 -8.89 20.38 7.64
C LYS A 173 -9.19 20.42 6.14
N PHE A 174 -9.68 21.55 5.66
CA PHE A 174 -9.89 21.77 4.23
C PHE A 174 -8.57 21.70 3.45
N LEU A 175 -7.50 22.34 3.94
CA LEU A 175 -6.18 22.33 3.30
C LEU A 175 -5.61 20.91 3.21
N VAL A 176 -5.63 20.15 4.32
CA VAL A 176 -5.18 18.75 4.36
C VAL A 176 -5.97 17.89 3.37
N GLN A 177 -7.29 18.11 3.27
CA GLN A 177 -8.12 17.39 2.32
C GLN A 177 -7.82 17.78 0.86
N ALA A 178 -7.64 19.06 0.58
CA ALA A 178 -7.25 19.54 -0.74
C ALA A 178 -5.88 19.00 -1.18
N MET A 179 -4.89 19.02 -0.27
CA MET A 179 -3.55 18.46 -0.54
C MET A 179 -3.60 16.96 -0.84
N SER A 180 -4.52 16.20 -0.23
CA SER A 180 -4.67 14.75 -0.52
C SER A 180 -5.13 14.48 -1.95
N GLY A 181 -5.77 15.43 -2.62
CA GLY A 181 -6.23 15.34 -4.00
C GLY A 181 -5.22 15.88 -5.05
N VAL A 182 -4.08 16.41 -4.62
CA VAL A 182 -3.08 16.96 -5.55
C VAL A 182 -2.38 15.81 -6.30
N PRO A 183 -2.35 15.82 -7.65
CA PRO A 183 -1.55 14.88 -8.43
C PRO A 183 -0.06 15.02 -8.09
N SER A 184 0.67 13.91 -7.97
CA SER A 184 2.08 13.93 -7.55
C SER A 184 2.98 14.74 -8.49
N ILE A 185 2.69 14.73 -9.79
CA ILE A 185 3.43 15.53 -10.77
C ILE A 185 3.26 17.03 -10.51
N VAL A 186 2.09 17.48 -10.05
CA VAL A 186 1.81 18.89 -9.74
C VAL A 186 2.63 19.33 -8.52
N ALA A 187 2.77 18.47 -7.50
CA ALA A 187 3.66 18.75 -6.37
C ALA A 187 5.12 18.90 -6.84
N GLY A 188 5.57 18.05 -7.78
CA GLY A 188 6.89 18.17 -8.40
C GLY A 188 7.08 19.49 -9.16
N LEU A 189 6.12 19.85 -10.01
CA LEU A 189 6.16 21.10 -10.78
C LEU A 189 6.10 22.34 -9.87
N PHE A 190 5.35 22.28 -8.78
CA PHE A 190 5.32 23.35 -7.79
C PHE A 190 6.68 23.56 -7.16
N ILE A 191 7.35 22.52 -6.68
CA ILE A 191 8.71 22.63 -6.12
C ILE A 191 9.71 23.06 -7.18
N LEU A 192 9.59 22.58 -8.41
CA LEU A 192 10.45 23.01 -9.52
C LEU A 192 10.37 24.52 -9.75
N SER A 193 9.15 25.06 -9.78
CA SER A 193 8.92 26.49 -10.06
C SER A 193 9.17 27.39 -8.83
N ALA A 194 8.80 26.94 -7.63
CA ALA A 194 8.86 27.75 -6.43
C ALA A 194 10.20 27.65 -5.67
N VAL A 195 10.96 26.57 -5.85
CA VAL A 195 12.20 26.32 -5.10
C VAL A 195 13.40 26.17 -6.04
N VAL A 196 13.29 25.29 -7.06
CA VAL A 196 14.46 24.98 -7.90
C VAL A 196 14.86 26.20 -8.71
N TYR A 197 13.97 26.79 -9.49
CA TYR A 197 14.31 27.92 -10.35
C TYR A 197 14.77 29.17 -9.59
N PRO A 198 14.09 29.64 -8.53
CA PRO A 198 14.48 30.86 -7.85
C PRO A 198 15.58 30.68 -6.80
N ILE A 199 15.66 29.52 -6.12
CA ILE A 199 16.47 29.33 -4.92
C ILE A 199 17.68 28.42 -5.19
N THR A 200 17.44 27.12 -5.47
CA THR A 200 18.53 26.13 -5.53
C THR A 200 19.25 26.09 -6.88
N LYS A 201 18.59 26.51 -7.94
CA LYS A 201 19.11 26.55 -9.32
C LYS A 201 19.71 25.22 -9.81
N GLY A 202 19.38 24.11 -9.14
CA GLY A 202 19.93 22.79 -9.46
C GLY A 202 19.10 21.65 -8.88
N TYR A 203 19.28 20.47 -9.45
CA TYR A 203 18.69 19.24 -8.96
C TYR A 203 19.38 18.78 -7.69
N SER A 204 18.60 18.23 -6.74
CA SER A 204 19.16 17.63 -5.53
C SER A 204 18.17 16.67 -4.87
N GLY A 205 18.66 15.83 -3.96
CA GLY A 205 17.81 14.98 -3.14
C GLY A 205 16.86 15.78 -2.25
N PHE A 206 17.31 16.92 -1.73
CA PHE A 206 16.52 17.77 -0.85
C PHE A 206 15.25 18.32 -1.53
N VAL A 207 15.37 18.85 -2.75
CA VAL A 207 14.18 19.35 -3.48
C VAL A 207 13.22 18.22 -3.85
N GLY A 208 13.75 17.03 -4.16
CA GLY A 208 12.94 15.82 -4.33
C GLY A 208 12.18 15.47 -3.04
N SER A 209 12.88 15.50 -1.90
CA SER A 209 12.28 15.23 -0.59
C SER A 209 11.22 16.26 -0.18
N LEU A 210 11.36 17.53 -0.55
CA LEU A 210 10.33 18.55 -0.33
C LEU A 210 9.03 18.19 -1.06
N ALA A 211 9.11 17.78 -2.32
CA ALA A 211 7.91 17.35 -3.06
C ALA A 211 7.28 16.09 -2.46
N LEU A 212 8.09 15.11 -2.05
CA LEU A 212 7.61 13.94 -1.33
C LEU A 212 6.93 14.31 -0.01
N SER A 213 7.45 15.34 0.69
CA SER A 213 6.88 15.84 1.94
C SER A 213 5.48 16.41 1.75
N ILE A 214 5.25 17.17 0.66
CA ILE A 214 3.93 17.70 0.32
C ILE A 214 2.90 16.56 0.17
N LEU A 215 3.30 15.43 -0.40
CA LEU A 215 2.43 14.26 -0.58
C LEU A 215 2.25 13.46 0.71
N MET A 216 3.26 13.43 1.58
CA MET A 216 3.25 12.65 2.82
C MET A 216 2.47 13.32 3.95
N ILE A 217 2.59 14.66 4.11
CA ILE A 217 1.95 15.42 5.20
C ILE A 217 0.45 15.12 5.31
N PRO A 218 -0.38 15.22 4.26
CA PRO A 218 -1.82 14.98 4.39
C PRO A 218 -2.14 13.52 4.76
N THR A 219 -1.35 12.56 4.29
CA THR A 219 -1.53 11.15 4.64
C THR A 219 -1.28 10.92 6.12
N VAL A 220 -0.16 11.43 6.66
CA VAL A 220 0.17 11.32 8.07
C VAL A 220 -0.84 12.07 8.92
N ALA A 221 -1.22 13.30 8.53
CA ALA A 221 -2.18 14.11 9.27
C ALA A 221 -3.56 13.45 9.40
N ARG A 222 -4.12 12.94 8.29
CA ARG A 222 -5.43 12.27 8.30
C ARG A 222 -5.43 10.98 9.09
N THR A 223 -4.44 10.11 8.85
CA THR A 223 -4.37 8.84 9.58
C THR A 223 -4.11 9.08 11.08
N SER A 224 -3.29 10.07 11.43
CA SER A 224 -3.09 10.46 12.83
C SER A 224 -4.35 11.08 13.45
N GLU A 225 -5.13 11.89 12.72
CA GLU A 225 -6.43 12.39 13.15
C GLU A 225 -7.36 11.24 13.51
N GLU A 226 -7.53 10.26 12.62
CA GLU A 226 -8.37 9.08 12.85
C GLU A 226 -7.93 8.29 14.09
N VAL A 227 -6.64 8.07 14.26
CA VAL A 227 -6.07 7.38 15.43
C VAL A 227 -6.33 8.14 16.73
N LEU A 228 -6.12 9.46 16.75
CA LEU A 228 -6.35 10.28 17.94
C LEU A 228 -7.82 10.31 18.32
N LEU A 229 -8.74 10.29 17.35
CA LEU A 229 -10.19 10.25 17.60
C LEU A 229 -10.66 8.93 18.22
N LEU A 230 -9.91 7.83 18.05
CA LEU A 230 -10.22 6.53 18.68
C LEU A 230 -9.89 6.49 20.18
N ILE A 231 -9.11 7.44 20.69
CA ILE A 231 -8.78 7.49 22.13
C ILE A 231 -10.03 7.90 22.91
N PRO A 232 -10.47 7.13 23.94
CA PRO A 232 -11.65 7.45 24.75
C PRO A 232 -11.55 8.80 25.44
N ASN A 233 -12.68 9.51 25.55
CA ASN A 233 -12.74 10.80 26.26
C ASN A 233 -12.43 10.65 27.75
N ASP A 234 -12.77 9.53 28.36
CA ASP A 234 -12.49 9.24 29.78
C ASP A 234 -11.01 9.37 30.13
N LEU A 235 -10.11 8.98 29.20
CA LEU A 235 -8.66 9.18 29.39
C LEU A 235 -8.26 10.66 29.42
N ARG A 236 -8.92 11.49 28.61
CA ARG A 236 -8.69 12.94 28.61
C ARG A 236 -9.20 13.59 29.90
N GLU A 237 -10.40 13.21 30.32
CA GLU A 237 -11.03 13.70 31.56
C GLU A 237 -10.23 13.29 32.79
N ALA A 238 -9.76 12.02 32.85
CA ALA A 238 -8.91 11.54 33.93
C ALA A 238 -7.60 12.34 34.04
N GLY A 239 -6.96 12.67 32.91
CA GLY A 239 -5.74 13.48 32.88
C GLY A 239 -5.96 14.90 33.44
N VAL A 240 -7.09 15.50 33.14
CA VAL A 240 -7.47 16.83 33.69
C VAL A 240 -7.87 16.70 35.15
N ALA A 241 -8.61 15.67 35.55
CA ALA A 241 -9.02 15.44 36.95
C ALA A 241 -7.83 15.27 37.90
N LEU A 242 -6.70 14.74 37.39
CA LEU A 242 -5.43 14.66 38.14
C LEU A 242 -4.66 16.00 38.20
N GLY A 243 -5.26 17.10 37.78
CA GLY A 243 -4.66 18.45 37.83
C GLY A 243 -3.75 18.77 36.63
N GLY A 244 -3.75 17.91 35.59
CA GLY A 244 -3.01 18.17 34.35
C GLY A 244 -3.63 19.32 33.55
N THR A 245 -2.77 20.20 32.99
CA THR A 245 -3.24 21.14 31.95
C THR A 245 -3.59 20.34 30.67
N HIS A 246 -4.45 20.95 29.84
CA HIS A 246 -4.86 20.30 28.57
C HIS A 246 -3.65 19.81 27.75
N TRP A 247 -2.61 20.63 27.59
CA TRP A 247 -1.38 20.27 26.89
C TRP A 247 -0.60 19.12 27.54
N ARG A 248 -0.53 19.11 28.87
CA ARG A 248 0.09 17.99 29.60
C ARG A 248 -0.70 16.70 29.39
N THR A 249 -2.01 16.76 29.46
CA THR A 249 -2.88 15.58 29.18
C THR A 249 -2.66 15.08 27.76
N VAL A 250 -2.63 15.96 26.74
CA VAL A 250 -2.37 15.56 25.37
C VAL A 250 -0.99 14.90 25.24
N ALA A 251 0.07 15.55 25.75
CA ALA A 251 1.45 15.06 25.58
C ALA A 251 1.75 13.79 26.38
N MET A 252 1.21 13.66 27.61
CA MET A 252 1.57 12.60 28.55
C MET A 252 0.55 11.44 28.61
N VAL A 253 -0.66 11.62 28.10
CA VAL A 253 -1.73 10.63 28.14
C VAL A 253 -2.19 10.27 26.72
N VAL A 254 -2.70 11.24 25.94
CA VAL A 254 -3.32 10.98 24.64
C VAL A 254 -2.31 10.50 23.61
N VAL A 255 -1.20 11.23 23.41
CA VAL A 255 -0.17 10.87 22.42
C VAL A 255 0.51 9.53 22.75
N PRO A 256 0.91 9.25 23.99
CA PRO A 256 1.43 7.93 24.36
C PRO A 256 0.42 6.79 24.19
N ALA A 257 -0.86 7.02 24.49
CA ALA A 257 -1.92 6.03 24.26
C ALA A 257 -2.13 5.74 22.76
N ALA A 258 -1.98 6.77 21.91
CA ALA A 258 -2.14 6.68 20.47
C ALA A 258 -0.87 6.20 19.72
N ARG A 259 0.26 5.98 20.42
CA ARG A 259 1.58 5.80 19.78
C ARG A 259 1.63 4.70 18.72
N SER A 260 0.98 3.56 18.94
CA SER A 260 0.97 2.45 17.98
C SER A 260 0.28 2.83 16.68
N GLY A 261 -0.84 3.55 16.78
CA GLY A 261 -1.55 4.08 15.62
C GLY A 261 -0.78 5.21 14.91
N LEU A 262 -0.10 6.10 15.67
CA LEU A 262 0.75 7.13 15.08
C LEU A 262 1.95 6.55 14.32
N VAL A 263 2.57 5.48 14.83
CA VAL A 263 3.61 4.74 14.10
C VAL A 263 3.02 4.15 12.82
N THR A 264 1.81 3.60 12.86
CA THR A 264 1.13 3.10 11.65
C THR A 264 0.88 4.22 10.63
N ALA A 265 0.49 5.42 11.08
CA ALA A 265 0.33 6.59 10.21
C ALA A 265 1.65 6.97 9.50
N MET A 266 2.77 6.93 10.24
CA MET A 266 4.11 7.16 9.66
C MET A 266 4.44 6.12 8.59
N ILE A 267 4.20 4.84 8.86
CA ILE A 267 4.49 3.74 7.92
C ILE A 267 3.67 3.89 6.65
N LEU A 268 2.39 4.20 6.77
CA LEU A 268 1.52 4.43 5.62
C LEU A 268 2.01 5.62 4.79
N GLY A 269 2.48 6.68 5.44
CA GLY A 269 3.11 7.81 4.77
C GLY A 269 4.37 7.41 4.00
N VAL A 270 5.29 6.66 4.62
CA VAL A 270 6.50 6.13 3.97
C VAL A 270 6.16 5.21 2.82
N ALA A 271 5.24 4.25 3.00
CA ALA A 271 4.83 3.33 1.95
C ALA A 271 4.27 4.07 0.72
N ARG A 272 3.54 5.17 0.95
CA ARG A 272 3.01 6.01 -0.13
C ARG A 272 4.12 6.66 -0.94
N ILE A 273 5.14 7.27 -0.30
CA ILE A 273 6.16 8.04 -1.00
C ILE A 273 7.34 7.20 -1.53
N ALA A 274 7.56 6.00 -0.99
CA ALA A 274 8.68 5.15 -1.39
C ALA A 274 8.64 4.70 -2.87
N GLY A 275 7.46 4.65 -3.46
CA GLY A 275 7.23 4.31 -4.87
C GLY A 275 6.95 5.50 -5.78
N GLU A 276 7.00 6.74 -5.28
CA GLU A 276 6.70 7.92 -6.09
C GLU A 276 7.79 8.17 -7.15
N THR A 277 7.36 8.30 -8.39
CA THR A 277 8.25 8.46 -9.54
C THR A 277 8.21 9.87 -10.12
N ALA A 278 7.00 10.42 -10.35
CA ALA A 278 6.82 11.65 -11.11
C ALA A 278 7.54 12.89 -10.52
N PRO A 279 7.43 13.21 -9.22
CA PRO A 279 8.14 14.35 -8.65
C PRO A 279 9.67 14.14 -8.65
N ILE A 280 10.12 12.89 -8.46
CA ILE A 280 11.53 12.54 -8.42
C ILE A 280 12.18 12.76 -9.81
N LEU A 281 11.49 12.34 -10.89
CA LEU A 281 11.95 12.57 -12.26
C LEU A 281 12.24 14.06 -12.56
N LEU A 282 11.44 14.95 -11.99
CA LEU A 282 11.55 16.39 -12.23
C LEU A 282 12.60 17.08 -11.37
N LEU A 283 12.96 16.51 -10.22
CA LEU A 283 13.65 17.26 -9.16
C LEU A 283 15.02 16.71 -8.77
N THR A 284 15.28 15.40 -8.98
CA THR A 284 16.53 14.80 -8.50
C THR A 284 17.61 14.65 -9.56
N GLY A 285 17.27 14.78 -10.84
CA GLY A 285 18.22 14.66 -11.94
C GLY A 285 18.76 13.24 -12.18
N GLY A 286 18.40 12.26 -11.37
CA GLY A 286 18.63 10.82 -11.59
C GLY A 286 20.10 10.40 -11.72
N GLY A 287 20.91 10.62 -10.70
CA GLY A 287 22.32 10.22 -10.69
C GLY A 287 22.52 8.70 -10.75
N ASP A 288 23.51 8.26 -11.51
CA ASP A 288 23.94 6.86 -11.62
C ASP A 288 25.08 6.51 -10.63
N LYS A 289 25.67 7.52 -10.00
CA LYS A 289 26.70 7.40 -8.95
C LYS A 289 26.07 7.54 -7.56
N VAL A 290 26.64 6.85 -6.59
CA VAL A 290 26.23 7.03 -5.18
C VAL A 290 26.49 8.46 -4.75
N ASN A 291 25.43 9.16 -4.32
CA ASN A 291 25.49 10.50 -3.76
C ASN A 291 24.89 10.45 -2.33
N GLY A 292 25.73 10.74 -1.34
CA GLY A 292 25.32 10.82 0.07
C GLY A 292 24.91 12.22 0.52
N ASP A 293 25.11 13.26 -0.32
CA ASP A 293 24.72 14.63 0.01
C ASP A 293 23.32 14.94 -0.55
N PRO A 294 22.31 15.13 0.31
CA PRO A 294 20.98 15.46 -0.15
C PRO A 294 20.85 16.85 -0.74
N PHE A 295 21.77 17.77 -0.45
CA PHE A 295 21.64 19.16 -0.84
C PHE A 295 22.28 19.49 -2.19
N HIS A 296 23.27 18.72 -2.63
CA HIS A 296 24.03 19.02 -3.83
C HIS A 296 24.08 17.85 -4.82
N GLY A 297 23.87 18.18 -6.09
CA GLY A 297 24.05 17.29 -7.22
C GLY A 297 22.90 16.29 -7.42
N PRO A 298 22.90 15.62 -8.58
CA PRO A 298 21.89 14.62 -8.91
C PRO A 298 21.89 13.45 -7.94
N MET A 299 20.68 12.96 -7.62
CA MET A 299 20.49 11.81 -6.71
C MET A 299 19.66 10.73 -7.40
N GLY A 300 20.17 9.49 -7.42
CA GLY A 300 19.44 8.33 -7.91
C GLY A 300 18.30 7.95 -6.96
N SER A 301 17.35 7.16 -7.45
CA SER A 301 16.34 6.51 -6.64
C SER A 301 15.83 5.26 -7.32
N LEU A 302 15.28 4.31 -6.56
CA LEU A 302 14.72 3.07 -7.12
C LEU A 302 13.59 3.34 -8.12
N PRO A 303 12.59 4.19 -7.84
CA PRO A 303 11.55 4.51 -8.82
C PRO A 303 12.10 5.16 -10.10
N PHE A 304 13.09 6.05 -9.98
CA PHE A 304 13.76 6.64 -11.14
C PHE A 304 14.52 5.59 -11.95
N TYR A 305 15.30 4.74 -11.30
CA TYR A 305 16.06 3.67 -11.94
C TYR A 305 15.15 2.66 -12.66
N ILE A 306 14.03 2.28 -12.05
CA ILE A 306 13.01 1.41 -12.65
C ILE A 306 12.47 2.04 -13.93
N TRP A 307 12.06 3.31 -13.85
CA TRP A 307 11.52 4.05 -14.99
C TRP A 307 12.56 4.15 -16.12
N LYS A 308 13.80 4.57 -15.80
CA LYS A 308 14.91 4.66 -16.76
C LYS A 308 15.18 3.33 -17.46
N SER A 309 15.35 2.27 -16.69
CA SER A 309 15.66 0.94 -17.22
C SER A 309 14.51 0.38 -18.08
N TYR A 310 13.25 0.55 -17.64
CA TYR A 310 12.10 0.12 -18.42
C TYR A 310 11.91 0.89 -19.71
N SER A 311 12.19 2.19 -19.71
CA SER A 311 12.05 3.09 -20.88
C SER A 311 13.07 2.79 -21.99
N VAL A 312 14.24 2.26 -21.66
CA VAL A 312 15.26 1.85 -22.64
C VAL A 312 14.80 0.64 -23.46
N GLY A 313 14.13 -0.34 -22.85
CA GLY A 313 13.42 -1.41 -23.53
C GLY A 313 14.28 -2.57 -24.04
N THR A 314 15.59 -2.62 -23.74
CA THR A 314 16.43 -3.80 -24.08
C THR A 314 16.14 -4.96 -23.12
N PRO A 315 16.40 -6.24 -23.51
CA PRO A 315 16.20 -7.37 -22.61
C PRO A 315 16.92 -7.23 -21.26
N GLU A 316 18.16 -6.72 -21.28
CA GLU A 316 18.99 -6.49 -20.10
C GLU A 316 18.37 -5.40 -19.20
N SER A 317 18.00 -4.26 -19.80
CA SER A 317 17.40 -3.15 -19.07
C SER A 317 16.05 -3.50 -18.46
N ILE A 318 15.20 -4.25 -19.17
CA ILE A 318 13.93 -4.74 -18.66
C ILE A 318 14.15 -5.72 -17.49
N THR A 319 15.15 -6.62 -17.61
CA THR A 319 15.49 -7.56 -16.53
C THR A 319 15.95 -6.81 -15.28
N ARG A 320 16.78 -5.77 -15.44
CA ARG A 320 17.20 -4.87 -14.35
C ARG A 320 16.01 -4.13 -13.71
N ALA A 321 15.08 -3.63 -14.54
CA ALA A 321 13.87 -2.97 -14.05
C ALA A 321 13.04 -3.92 -13.16
N TRP A 322 12.83 -5.18 -13.59
CA TRP A 322 12.11 -6.16 -12.78
C TRP A 322 12.82 -6.51 -11.48
N ALA A 323 14.16 -6.64 -11.51
CA ALA A 323 14.94 -6.85 -10.28
C ALA A 323 14.82 -5.65 -9.33
N ALA A 324 14.90 -4.42 -9.83
CA ALA A 324 14.74 -3.22 -9.02
C ALA A 324 13.31 -3.10 -8.44
N ILE A 325 12.26 -3.47 -9.18
CA ILE A 325 10.89 -3.55 -8.66
C ILE A 325 10.79 -4.57 -7.54
N LEU A 326 11.40 -5.75 -7.69
CA LEU A 326 11.41 -6.79 -6.65
C LEU A 326 12.12 -6.31 -5.38
N VAL A 327 13.26 -5.63 -5.53
CA VAL A 327 14.01 -5.03 -4.41
C VAL A 327 13.19 -3.96 -3.71
N LEU A 328 12.55 -3.05 -4.45
CA LEU A 328 11.69 -2.02 -3.89
C LEU A 328 10.51 -2.63 -3.12
N LEU A 329 9.84 -3.64 -3.70
CA LEU A 329 8.75 -4.37 -3.04
C LEU A 329 9.22 -5.02 -1.73
N ALA A 330 10.39 -5.67 -1.75
CA ALA A 330 10.97 -6.30 -0.57
C ALA A 330 11.29 -5.27 0.53
N ILE A 331 11.89 -4.14 0.18
CA ILE A 331 12.20 -3.06 1.13
C ILE A 331 10.92 -2.52 1.78
N VAL A 332 9.92 -2.17 0.99
CA VAL A 332 8.63 -1.65 1.49
C VAL A 332 7.96 -2.67 2.39
N LEU A 333 7.95 -3.96 2.01
CA LEU A 333 7.38 -5.04 2.81
C LEU A 333 8.13 -5.20 4.15
N VAL A 334 9.45 -5.23 4.13
CA VAL A 334 10.29 -5.35 5.34
C VAL A 334 10.06 -4.15 6.26
N LEU A 335 10.04 -2.93 5.74
CA LEU A 335 9.73 -1.73 6.52
C LEU A 335 8.35 -1.81 7.16
N PHE A 336 7.33 -2.22 6.40
CA PHE A 336 5.96 -2.34 6.88
C PHE A 336 5.85 -3.40 7.99
N VAL A 337 6.38 -4.61 7.77
CA VAL A 337 6.33 -5.71 8.74
C VAL A 337 7.12 -5.35 10.00
N SER A 338 8.34 -4.81 9.86
CA SER A 338 9.19 -4.41 10.98
C SER A 338 8.50 -3.37 11.87
N ALA A 339 7.92 -2.35 11.25
CA ALA A 339 7.24 -1.30 11.98
C ALA A 339 5.96 -1.81 12.67
N ARG A 340 5.20 -2.71 12.04
CA ARG A 340 4.04 -3.36 12.66
C ARG A 340 4.43 -4.19 13.88
N LEU A 341 5.45 -5.04 13.75
CA LEU A 341 5.93 -5.87 14.85
C LEU A 341 6.45 -5.04 16.04
N LEU A 342 7.14 -3.91 15.77
CA LEU A 342 7.60 -2.99 16.81
C LEU A 342 6.43 -2.28 17.51
N SER A 343 5.36 -1.97 16.78
CA SER A 343 4.14 -1.36 17.33
C SER A 343 3.41 -2.33 18.27
N GLU A 344 3.23 -3.60 17.89
CA GLU A 344 2.52 -4.61 18.67
C GLU A 344 3.25 -5.00 19.96
N ARG A 345 4.58 -5.18 19.91
CA ARG A 345 5.40 -5.56 21.11
C ARG A 345 5.35 -4.53 22.24
N ARG A 346 5.11 -3.25 21.94
CA ARG A 346 5.01 -2.17 22.93
C ARG A 346 3.60 -1.96 23.49
N SER A 347 2.58 -2.54 22.87
CA SER A 347 1.18 -2.51 23.34
C SER A 347 0.89 -3.58 24.40
N SER A 348 1.73 -4.63 24.50
CA SER A 348 1.56 -5.74 25.44
C SER A 348 2.36 -5.58 26.75
N LYS A 349 3.02 -4.46 26.96
CA LYS A 349 3.64 -4.04 28.22
C LYS A 349 2.95 -2.77 28.76
#